data_c4b67db211c9f603f2bcee75d773b5f9
#
_entry.id   c4b67db211c9f603f2bcee75d773b5f9
#
_cell.length_a   1.000
_cell.length_b   1.000
_cell.length_c   1.000
_cell.angle_alpha   90.00
_cell.angle_beta   90.00
_cell.angle_gamma   90.00
#
_symmetry.space_group_name_H-M   'P 1'
#
loop_
_entity.id
_entity.type
_entity.pdbx_description
1 polymer ?
#
loop_
_entity_poly.entity_id
_entity_poly.type
_entity_poly.pdbx_seq_one_letter_code
_entity_poly.pdbx_strand_id
1 'polypeptide(L)'
;NKEKKLLRIYISSTDKFKHKPLYEVIVFLARRNKLAGATVLRGIMGYGSSSKINSAKFWEITQKLPVIIEIIDDSDKIDSFFELIQKYLSKIPTGSLVTMEKINVIFHKLGRGKNKK
;
A
#
# COMPACT_ATOMS: atom_id res chain seq x y z
N ASN A 1 -19.40 -16.92 2.01
CA ASN A 1 -18.47 -16.26 1.07
C ASN A 1 -18.66 -14.78 1.06
N LYS A 2 -17.70 -14.09 1.57
CA LYS A 2 -17.74 -12.64 1.57
C LYS A 2 -17.11 -12.09 0.30
N GLU A 3 -17.65 -10.98 -0.14
CA GLU A 3 -17.08 -10.26 -1.25
C GLU A 3 -15.69 -9.76 -0.88
N LYS A 4 -14.73 -9.90 -1.79
CA LYS A 4 -13.36 -9.45 -1.59
C LYS A 4 -13.07 -8.23 -2.44
N LYS A 5 -12.19 -7.40 -1.94
CA LYS A 5 -11.69 -6.23 -2.67
C LYS A 5 -10.19 -6.19 -2.67
N LEU A 6 -9.64 -5.63 -3.73
CA LEU A 6 -8.23 -5.30 -3.84
C LEU A 6 -8.11 -3.78 -3.69
N LEU A 7 -7.30 -3.38 -2.73
CA LEU A 7 -6.98 -1.97 -2.50
C LEU A 7 -5.56 -1.73 -2.99
N ARG A 8 -5.37 -0.74 -3.85
CA ARG A 8 -4.05 -0.32 -4.28
C ARG A 8 -3.82 1.13 -3.89
N ILE A 9 -2.67 1.37 -3.29
CA ILE A 9 -2.29 2.71 -2.85
C ILE A 9 -0.99 3.07 -3.56
N TYR A 10 -1.05 4.13 -4.36
CA TYR A 10 0.10 4.60 -5.15
C TYR A 10 0.70 5.81 -4.48
N ILE A 11 1.92 5.68 -4.00
CA ILE A 11 2.66 6.76 -3.35
C ILE A 11 4.10 6.75 -3.84
N SER A 12 4.95 7.51 -3.21
CA SER A 12 6.36 7.56 -3.56
C SER A 12 7.22 6.96 -2.45
N SER A 13 8.34 6.38 -2.84
CA SER A 13 9.28 5.80 -1.88
C SER A 13 9.79 6.82 -0.88
N THR A 14 9.77 8.11 -1.23
CA THR A 14 10.28 9.17 -0.36
C THR A 14 9.21 9.85 0.46
N ASP A 15 7.94 9.47 0.30
CA ASP A 15 6.88 10.05 1.10
C ASP A 15 7.04 9.64 2.55
N LYS A 16 6.80 10.58 3.45
CA LYS A 16 6.97 10.35 4.88
C LYS A 16 5.76 10.84 5.65
N PHE A 17 5.50 10.18 6.76
CA PHE A 17 4.53 10.63 7.74
C PHE A 17 5.24 10.68 9.08
N LYS A 18 5.39 11.89 9.63
CA LYS A 18 6.10 12.11 10.90
C LYS A 18 7.46 11.43 10.90
N HIS A 19 8.23 11.69 9.84
CA HIS A 19 9.62 11.23 9.69
C HIS A 19 9.78 9.75 9.38
N LYS A 20 8.69 8.99 9.31
CA LYS A 20 8.75 7.58 8.95
C LYS A 20 8.34 7.40 7.50
N PRO A 21 8.91 6.43 6.80
CA PRO A 21 8.46 6.16 5.43
C PRO A 21 6.96 5.86 5.42
N LEU A 22 6.24 6.54 4.56
CA LEU A 22 4.79 6.39 4.51
C LEU A 22 4.38 4.95 4.23
N TYR A 23 5.10 4.26 3.31
CA TYR A 23 4.70 2.90 2.98
C TYR A 23 4.82 1.97 4.19
N GLU A 24 5.81 2.20 5.06
CA GLU A 24 5.92 1.42 6.29
C GLU A 24 4.77 1.70 7.24
N VAL A 25 4.43 2.97 7.38
CA VAL A 25 3.31 3.36 8.25
C VAL A 25 2.03 2.65 7.80
N ILE A 26 1.78 2.63 6.49
CA ILE A 26 0.57 2.00 5.96
C ILE A 26 0.59 0.49 6.22
N VAL A 27 1.72 -0.16 6.00
CA VAL A 27 1.82 -1.61 6.22
C VAL A 27 1.60 -1.95 7.69
N PHE A 28 2.21 -1.18 8.60
CA PHE A 28 2.02 -1.44 10.03
C PHE A 28 0.57 -1.19 10.46
N LEU A 29 -0.09 -0.20 9.86
CA LEU A 29 -1.49 0.03 10.14
C LEU A 29 -2.36 -1.13 9.64
N ALA A 30 -2.03 -1.67 8.47
CA ALA A 30 -2.76 -2.82 7.95
C ALA A 30 -2.64 -4.00 8.91
N ARG A 31 -1.43 -4.26 9.39
CA ARG A 31 -1.21 -5.34 10.33
C ARG A 31 -1.95 -5.11 11.64
N ARG A 32 -1.88 -3.90 12.17
CA ARG A 32 -2.57 -3.56 13.42
C ARG A 32 -4.07 -3.73 13.30
N ASN A 33 -4.62 -3.42 12.14
CA ASN A 33 -6.05 -3.53 11.90
C ASN A 33 -6.45 -4.90 11.37
N LYS A 34 -5.54 -5.85 11.45
CA LYS A 34 -5.82 -7.27 11.18
C LYS A 34 -6.25 -7.56 9.75
N LEU A 35 -5.76 -6.79 8.82
CA LEU A 35 -5.90 -7.15 7.41
C LEU A 35 -5.07 -8.40 7.16
N ALA A 36 -5.50 -9.21 6.19
CA ALA A 36 -4.89 -10.51 5.95
C ALA A 36 -3.43 -10.42 5.51
N GLY A 37 -3.08 -9.35 4.81
CA GLY A 37 -1.71 -9.16 4.39
C GLY A 37 -1.57 -7.87 3.60
N ALA A 38 -0.34 -7.50 3.32
CA ALA A 38 -0.05 -6.32 2.51
C ALA A 38 1.24 -6.56 1.76
N THR A 39 1.29 -6.15 0.50
CA THR A 39 2.48 -6.29 -0.33
C THR A 39 2.88 -4.91 -0.81
N VAL A 40 4.17 -4.61 -0.71
CA VAL A 40 4.71 -3.36 -1.20
C VAL A 40 5.55 -3.65 -2.44
N LEU A 41 5.19 -2.98 -3.54
CA LEU A 41 5.91 -3.10 -4.80
C LEU A 41 6.56 -1.77 -5.10
N ARG A 42 7.81 -1.80 -5.52
CA ARG A 42 8.49 -0.58 -5.93
C ARG A 42 8.66 -0.59 -7.43
N GLY A 43 8.16 0.46 -8.07
CA GLY A 43 8.33 0.61 -9.50
C GLY A 43 9.75 1.02 -9.84
N ILE A 44 10.16 0.70 -11.04
CA ILE A 44 11.50 1.07 -11.49
C ILE A 44 11.51 2.42 -12.19
N MET A 45 10.33 2.94 -12.53
CA MET A 45 10.20 4.19 -13.27
C MET A 45 8.75 4.63 -13.22
N GLY A 46 8.53 5.93 -13.23
CA GLY A 46 7.17 6.44 -13.31
C GLY A 46 7.12 7.93 -13.12
N TYR A 47 5.89 8.48 -13.29
CA TYR A 47 5.64 9.88 -12.96
C TYR A 47 4.21 10.02 -12.49
N GLY A 48 3.97 11.05 -11.70
CA GLY A 48 2.64 11.34 -11.19
C GLY A 48 2.23 12.76 -11.58
N SER A 49 1.50 13.42 -10.69
CA SER A 49 0.93 14.73 -10.98
C SER A 49 1.98 15.80 -11.27
N SER A 50 3.20 15.63 -10.80
CA SER A 50 4.26 16.60 -11.07
C SER A 50 4.84 16.47 -12.47
N SER A 51 4.53 15.39 -13.18
CA SER A 51 5.01 15.09 -14.52
C SER A 51 6.51 14.85 -14.62
N LYS A 52 7.20 14.82 -13.51
CA LYS A 52 8.62 14.52 -13.50
C LYS A 52 8.83 13.03 -13.52
N ILE A 53 9.60 12.53 -14.49
CA ILE A 53 9.86 11.10 -14.61
C ILE A 53 10.97 10.70 -13.65
N ASN A 54 10.71 9.68 -12.85
CA ASN A 54 11.69 9.11 -11.92
C ASN A 54 11.96 7.66 -12.32
N SER A 55 13.22 7.28 -12.32
CA SER A 55 13.61 5.92 -12.67
C SER A 55 14.72 5.45 -11.76
N ALA A 56 14.80 4.14 -11.58
CA ALA A 56 15.83 3.54 -10.75
C ALA A 56 17.16 3.55 -11.47
N LYS A 57 18.19 4.03 -10.77
CA LYS A 57 19.56 3.97 -11.25
C LYS A 57 20.39 3.49 -10.08
N PHE A 58 21.22 2.49 -10.34
CA PHE A 58 21.87 1.82 -9.22
C PHE A 58 22.82 2.72 -8.43
N TRP A 59 23.24 3.83 -9.00
CA TRP A 59 24.12 4.77 -8.28
C TRP A 59 23.36 5.85 -7.49
N GLU A 60 22.01 5.85 -7.57
CA GLU A 60 21.20 6.84 -6.87
C GLU A 60 20.42 6.16 -5.75
N ILE A 61 20.91 6.29 -4.53
CA ILE A 61 20.34 5.58 -3.39
C ILE A 61 19.03 6.20 -2.93
N THR A 62 18.92 7.51 -2.98
CA THR A 62 17.76 8.22 -2.45
C THR A 62 16.75 8.60 -3.51
N GLN A 63 16.77 7.93 -4.62
CA GLN A 63 15.90 8.26 -5.72
C GLN A 63 14.46 8.03 -5.39
N LYS A 64 13.63 8.97 -5.81
CA LYS A 64 12.18 8.87 -5.64
C LYS A 64 11.62 7.91 -6.68
N LEU A 65 10.96 6.87 -6.21
CA LEU A 65 10.38 5.86 -7.09
C LEU A 65 8.92 5.63 -6.73
N PRO A 66 8.11 5.21 -7.69
CA PRO A 66 6.72 4.87 -7.37
C PRO A 66 6.67 3.63 -6.47
N VAL A 67 5.75 3.66 -5.52
CA VAL A 67 5.51 2.54 -4.63
C VAL A 67 4.02 2.24 -4.66
N ILE A 68 3.69 0.95 -4.76
CA ILE A 68 2.32 0.48 -4.77
C ILE A 68 2.14 -0.46 -3.60
N ILE A 69 1.13 -0.21 -2.78
CA ILE A 69 0.77 -1.12 -1.69
C ILE A 69 -0.51 -1.81 -2.08
N GLU A 70 -0.51 -3.15 -2.04
CA GLU A 70 -1.67 -3.95 -2.38
C GLU A 70 -2.15 -4.71 -1.17
N ILE A 71 -3.46 -4.65 -0.92
CA ILE A 71 -4.09 -5.35 0.18
C ILE A 71 -5.37 -5.98 -0.33
N ILE A 72 -5.56 -7.26 -0.04
CA ILE A 72 -6.77 -8.00 -0.42
C ILE A 72 -7.41 -8.52 0.86
N ASP A 73 -8.70 -8.23 1.03
CA ASP A 73 -9.43 -8.70 2.19
C ASP A 73 -10.94 -8.59 1.91
N ASP A 74 -11.72 -8.90 2.91
CA ASP A 74 -13.17 -8.72 2.83
C ASP A 74 -13.50 -7.26 2.51
N SER A 75 -14.54 -7.07 1.74
CA SER A 75 -14.94 -5.76 1.24
C SER A 75 -15.11 -4.73 2.37
N ASP A 76 -15.80 -5.10 3.43
CA ASP A 76 -16.02 -4.15 4.53
C ASP A 76 -14.75 -3.83 5.29
N LYS A 77 -13.84 -4.78 5.42
CA LYS A 77 -12.54 -4.49 6.05
C LYS A 77 -11.71 -3.55 5.20
N ILE A 78 -11.74 -3.73 3.90
CA ILE A 78 -11.03 -2.84 2.98
C ILE A 78 -11.63 -1.43 3.05
N ASP A 79 -12.95 -1.32 3.07
CA ASP A 79 -13.60 -0.01 3.14
C ASP A 79 -13.24 0.72 4.43
N SER A 80 -13.27 0.01 5.55
CA SER A 80 -12.90 0.62 6.84
C SER A 80 -11.44 1.02 6.86
N PHE A 81 -10.58 0.19 6.30
CA PHE A 81 -9.17 0.50 6.27
C PHE A 81 -8.88 1.72 5.41
N PHE A 82 -9.59 1.84 4.28
CA PHE A 82 -9.42 3.02 3.44
C PHE A 82 -9.80 4.30 4.20
N GLU A 83 -10.89 4.27 4.95
CA GLU A 83 -11.28 5.44 5.74
C GLU A 83 -10.18 5.86 6.70
N LEU A 84 -9.50 4.89 7.29
CA LEU A 84 -8.39 5.19 8.17
C LEU A 84 -7.20 5.79 7.40
N ILE A 85 -6.83 5.15 6.30
CA ILE A 85 -5.67 5.56 5.50
C ILE A 85 -5.88 6.94 4.90
N GLN A 86 -7.11 7.26 4.52
CA GLN A 86 -7.41 8.56 3.93
C GLN A 86 -6.98 9.70 4.85
N LYS A 87 -7.13 9.52 6.15
CA LYS A 87 -6.72 10.55 7.10
C LYS A 87 -5.22 10.78 7.07
N TYR A 88 -4.45 9.72 6.86
CA TYR A 88 -3.00 9.85 6.76
C TYR A 88 -2.59 10.50 5.44
N LEU A 89 -3.18 10.02 4.35
CA LEU A 89 -2.85 10.55 3.03
C LEU A 89 -3.20 12.02 2.90
N SER A 90 -4.25 12.46 3.56
CA SER A 90 -4.66 13.86 3.50
C SER A 90 -3.68 14.79 4.20
N LYS A 91 -2.83 14.26 5.07
CA LYS A 91 -1.91 15.09 5.84
C LYS A 91 -0.53 15.22 5.21
N ILE A 92 -0.23 14.44 4.20
CA ILE A 92 1.08 14.56 3.54
C ILE A 92 0.98 15.58 2.40
N PRO A 93 2.07 16.27 2.08
CA PRO A 93 2.03 17.31 1.06
C PRO A 93 2.13 16.79 -0.36
N THR A 94 2.46 15.52 -0.55
CA THR A 94 2.65 14.94 -1.87
C THR A 94 1.38 14.26 -2.35
N GLY A 95 1.33 13.95 -3.64
CA GLY A 95 0.16 13.31 -4.22
C GLY A 95 0.08 11.84 -3.90
N SER A 96 -1.11 11.29 -3.97
CA SER A 96 -1.35 9.88 -3.81
C SER A 96 -2.58 9.50 -4.63
N LEU A 97 -2.67 8.22 -4.98
CA LEU A 97 -3.80 7.69 -5.72
C LEU A 97 -4.20 6.39 -5.07
N VAL A 98 -5.48 6.22 -4.84
CA VAL A 98 -6.00 4.98 -4.24
C VAL A 98 -7.07 4.42 -5.16
N THR A 99 -6.98 3.13 -5.44
CA THR A 99 -8.00 2.45 -6.22
C THR A 99 -8.51 1.24 -5.47
N MET A 100 -9.75 0.87 -5.74
CA MET A 100 -10.39 -0.31 -5.19
C MET A 100 -11.08 -1.03 -6.32
N GLU A 101 -11.03 -2.35 -6.27
CA GLU A 101 -11.81 -3.13 -7.21
C GLU A 101 -12.28 -4.42 -6.55
N LYS A 102 -13.46 -4.87 -6.95
CA LYS A 102 -13.94 -6.17 -6.53
C LYS A 102 -13.17 -7.24 -7.24
N ILE A 103 -12.76 -8.26 -6.52
CA ILE A 103 -11.98 -9.34 -7.11
C ILE A 103 -12.55 -10.68 -6.67
N ASN A 104 -12.19 -11.70 -7.39
CA ASN A 104 -12.58 -13.06 -7.10
C ASN A 104 -11.34 -13.84 -6.66
N VAL A 105 -11.26 -14.15 -5.37
CA VAL A 105 -10.15 -14.95 -4.84
C VAL A 105 -10.51 -16.41 -5.06
N ILE A 106 -9.81 -17.07 -5.96
CA ILE A 106 -10.11 -18.44 -6.33
C ILE A 106 -9.38 -19.46 -5.48
N PHE A 107 -8.35 -19.03 -4.76
CA PHE A 107 -7.59 -19.94 -3.91
C PHE A 107 -6.81 -19.12 -2.90
N HIS A 108 -6.92 -19.47 -1.64
CA HIS A 108 -6.16 -18.82 -0.59
C HIS A 108 -5.85 -19.85 0.48
N LYS A 109 -4.60 -20.13 0.66
CA LYS A 109 -4.15 -21.08 1.67
C LYS A 109 -3.29 -20.36 2.69
N LEU A 110 -3.67 -20.47 3.95
CA LEU A 110 -2.90 -19.86 5.03
C LEU A 110 -1.67 -20.71 5.30
N GLY A 111 -0.53 -20.04 5.48
CA GLY A 111 0.67 -20.74 5.84
C GLY A 111 0.62 -21.22 7.28
N ARG A 112 1.46 -22.17 7.60
CA ARG A 112 1.59 -22.65 8.96
C ARG A 112 2.53 -21.73 9.71
N GLY A 113 2.02 -21.03 10.70
CA GLY A 113 2.83 -20.13 11.49
C GLY A 113 3.73 -20.89 12.46
N LYS A 114 4.89 -20.33 12.70
CA LYS A 114 5.82 -20.93 13.64
C LYS A 114 5.29 -20.98 15.05
N ASN A 115 4.63 -19.94 15.44
CA ASN A 115 4.14 -19.80 16.82
C ASN A 115 2.67 -20.12 16.94
N LYS A 116 2.19 -20.88 16.01
CA LYS A 116 0.81 -21.27 16.05
C LYS A 116 0.60 -22.26 17.17
N LYS A 117 -0.26 -21.95 18.06
CA LYS A 117 -0.51 -22.79 19.20
C LYS A 117 -1.98 -22.94 19.42
#